data_33c87ce6be52964650177b299ffb0f04
#
_entry.id   33c87ce6be52964650177b299ffb0f04
#
_cell.length_a   1.000
_cell.length_b   1.000
_cell.length_c   1.000
_cell.angle_alpha   90.00
_cell.angle_beta   90.00
_cell.angle_gamma   90.00
#
_symmetry.space_group_name_H-M   'P 1'
#
loop_
_entity.id
_entity.type
_entity.pdbx_description
1 polymer ?
#
loop_
_entity_poly.entity_id
_entity_poly.type
_entity_poly.pdbx_seq_one_letter_code
_entity_poly.pdbx_strand_id
1 'polypeptide(L)'
;QGHANPGHRPSCFRCGAPLRGDSVVMQRPALGRVTASSGEVIDLVRPVIAGRNPRAARVQGSVLPRLLPLPHPHVSSSHLEVTLEDWKVLARDLRSTNGTLLRRRDEAPVRLPETAQLLVSGDVLDLGHGVQLLFEDLP
;
A
#
# COMPACT_ATOMS: atom_id res chain seq x y z
N GLN A 1 -6.95 -0.33 20.88
CA GLN A 1 -6.33 -0.15 20.48
C GLN A 1 -5.81 0.06 19.85
N GLY A 2 -5.81 0.12 19.69
CA GLY A 2 -5.19 0.20 18.97
C GLY A 2 -4.42 0.46 18.81
N HIS A 3 -3.85 0.60 19.00
CA HIS A 3 -2.92 0.90 18.89
C HIS A 3 -2.05 1.18 18.62
N ALA A 4 -1.55 1.47 18.38
CA ALA A 4 -0.42 1.59 18.40
C ALA A 4 0.16 2.57 18.48
N ASN A 5 0.71 3.14 18.64
CA ASN A 5 1.25 4.18 18.58
C ASN A 5 2.42 4.16 18.17
N PRO A 6 2.75 4.90 17.55
CA PRO A 6 3.93 4.87 17.05
C PRO A 6 4.77 5.01 18.08
N GLY A 7 4.98 4.75 18.23
CA GLY A 7 5.61 4.89 19.04
C GLY A 7 5.16 4.55 20.08
N HIS A 8 4.63 4.21 20.31
CA HIS A 8 4.18 3.84 20.84
C HIS A 8 3.50 3.42 21.51
N ARG A 9 2.83 3.09 21.83
CA ARG A 9 2.00 2.73 22.38
C ARG A 9 2.17 1.83 23.02
N PRO A 10 2.16 1.61 23.77
CA PRO A 10 2.48 0.71 24.12
C PRO A 10 1.74 -0.14 24.41
N SER A 11 1.01 -0.33 24.41
CA SER A 11 0.45 -1.06 24.43
C SER A 11 -0.16 -1.22 23.88
N CYS A 12 -0.43 -1.36 23.51
CA CYS A 12 -0.65 -1.51 22.75
C CYS A 12 -1.21 -1.35 22.49
N PHE A 13 -1.70 -1.28 22.48
CA PHE A 13 -2.03 -1.05 22.00
C PHE A 13 -2.83 -1.54 21.96
N ARG A 14 -3.43 -1.94 22.12
CA ARG A 14 -3.98 -2.55 22.07
C ARG A 14 -4.00 -3.30 22.71
N CYS A 15 -4.02 -3.64 23.32
CA CYS A 15 -3.72 -4.22 23.89
C CYS A 15 -2.95 -4.46 24.45
N GLY A 16 -2.65 -4.34 24.81
CA GLY A 16 -1.64 -4.26 25.35
C GLY A 16 -1.03 -5.24 25.89
N ALA A 17 -1.09 -5.89 25.62
CA ALA A 17 -0.56 -6.93 26.05
C ALA A 17 0.72 -6.93 26.21
N PRO A 18 1.15 -7.35 26.85
CA PRO A 18 2.37 -7.29 27.10
C PRO A 18 3.03 -8.09 26.34
N LEU A 19 3.83 -7.80 26.06
CA LEU A 19 4.53 -8.38 25.37
C LEU A 19 5.25 -9.24 25.95
N ARG A 20 5.51 -10.06 25.92
CA ARG A 20 6.18 -10.91 26.38
C ARG A 20 7.20 -11.04 25.65
N GLY A 21 7.95 -10.77 25.88
CA GLY A 21 8.93 -10.82 25.24
C GLY A 21 9.41 -11.75 24.45
N ASP A 22 8.95 -12.43 24.21
CA ASP A 22 9.41 -13.37 23.53
C ASP A 22 9.54 -13.00 22.26
N SER A 23 10.19 -13.14 21.86
CA SER A 23 10.44 -13.01 20.72
C SER A 23 9.68 -12.82 19.84
N VAL A 24 9.31 -12.19 19.96
CA VAL A 24 8.53 -11.88 19.23
C VAL A 24 8.87 -11.40 18.05
N VAL A 25 8.34 -11.71 17.18
CA VAL A 25 8.51 -11.23 15.98
C VAL A 25 8.07 -9.92 16.00
N MET A 26 8.83 -9.03 15.66
CA MET A 26 8.43 -7.76 15.62
C MET A 26 7.70 -7.53 14.42
N GLN A 27 6.48 -7.42 14.43
CA GLN A 27 5.75 -7.10 13.28
C GLN A 27 5.65 -5.64 13.16
N ARG A 28 5.87 -5.14 11.97
CA ARG A 28 5.68 -3.74 11.69
C ARG A 28 4.20 -3.43 11.78
N PRO A 29 3.80 -2.38 12.47
CA PRO A 29 2.40 -1.99 12.46
C PRO A 29 2.00 -1.54 11.05
N ALA A 30 0.74 -1.61 10.76
CA ALA A 30 0.27 -1.16 9.47
C ALA A 30 0.55 0.33 9.30
N LEU A 31 1.06 0.71 8.14
CA LEU A 31 1.32 2.11 7.84
C LEU A 31 0.13 2.77 7.17
N GLY A 32 -1.03 2.21 7.35
CA GLY A 32 -2.25 2.71 6.75
C GLY A 32 -2.96 1.58 6.04
N ARG A 33 -3.90 1.95 5.19
CA ARG A 33 -4.64 0.94 4.43
C ARG A 33 -4.96 1.45 3.05
N VAL A 34 -5.18 0.53 2.14
CA VAL A 34 -5.60 0.85 0.79
C VAL A 34 -6.95 0.18 0.55
N THR A 35 -7.88 0.95 -0.01
CA THR A 35 -9.19 0.44 -0.35
C THR A 35 -9.31 0.50 -1.86
N ALA A 36 -9.56 -0.64 -2.47
CA ALA A 36 -9.75 -0.71 -3.91
C ALA A 36 -11.20 -0.39 -4.26
N SER A 37 -11.43 0.15 -5.45
CA SER A 37 -12.79 0.44 -5.89
C SER A 37 -13.64 -0.81 -5.99
N SER A 38 -13.01 -1.99 -6.03
CA SER A 38 -13.75 -3.25 -5.99
C SER A 38 -14.29 -3.57 -4.60
N GLY A 39 -13.88 -2.83 -3.59
CA GLY A 39 -14.32 -3.06 -2.22
C GLY A 39 -13.30 -3.74 -1.33
N GLU A 40 -12.22 -4.23 -1.89
CA GLU A 40 -11.22 -4.91 -1.08
C GLU A 40 -10.41 -3.90 -0.28
N VAL A 41 -10.13 -4.22 0.98
CA VAL A 41 -9.36 -3.36 1.87
C VAL A 41 -8.15 -4.15 2.34
N ILE A 42 -6.98 -3.55 2.24
CA ILE A 42 -5.74 -4.18 2.63
C ILE A 42 -4.98 -3.28 3.59
N ASP A 43 -4.54 -3.84 4.70
CA ASP A 43 -3.67 -3.10 5.62
C ASP A 43 -2.26 -3.13 5.08
N LEU A 44 -1.58 -1.99 5.17
CA LEU A 44 -0.24 -1.86 4.60
C LEU A 44 0.81 -2.32 5.59
N VAL A 45 1.01 -3.63 5.64
CA VAL A 45 2.04 -4.24 6.49
C VAL A 45 3.16 -4.84 5.65
N ARG A 46 3.00 -4.89 4.34
CA ARG A 46 4.01 -5.41 3.42
C ARG A 46 3.80 -4.75 2.07
N PRO A 47 4.75 -4.85 1.17
CA PRO A 47 4.57 -4.29 -0.16
C PRO A 47 3.36 -4.89 -0.88
N VAL A 48 2.79 -4.15 -1.79
CA VAL A 48 1.62 -4.59 -2.55
C VAL A 48 1.92 -4.45 -4.03
N ILE A 49 1.59 -5.47 -4.80
CA ILE A 49 1.63 -5.37 -6.25
C ILE A 49 0.20 -5.50 -6.74
N ALA A 50 -0.28 -4.46 -7.42
CA ALA A 50 -1.65 -4.43 -7.90
C ALA A 50 -1.65 -4.55 -9.42
N GLY A 51 -2.60 -5.30 -9.94
CA GLY A 51 -2.72 -5.46 -11.38
C GLY A 51 -3.80 -6.45 -11.72
N ARG A 52 -4.00 -6.68 -13.02
CA ARG A 52 -5.02 -7.62 -13.47
C ARG A 52 -4.67 -9.05 -13.07
N ASN A 53 -3.38 -9.37 -13.09
CA ASN A 53 -2.91 -10.70 -12.72
C ASN A 53 -1.52 -10.53 -12.12
N PRO A 54 -1.44 -9.91 -10.93
CA PRO A 54 -0.15 -9.51 -10.40
C PRO A 54 0.72 -10.69 -10.03
N ARG A 55 2.02 -10.50 -10.14
CA ARG A 55 2.97 -11.55 -9.82
C ARG A 55 4.08 -11.00 -8.97
N ALA A 56 4.53 -11.82 -8.03
CA ALA A 56 5.68 -11.47 -7.22
C ALA A 56 6.92 -11.90 -7.99
N ALA A 57 7.22 -11.19 -9.06
CA ALA A 57 8.29 -11.57 -9.93
C ALA A 57 9.63 -11.57 -9.25
N ARG A 58 9.80 -10.77 -8.23
CA ARG A 58 11.03 -10.72 -7.55
C ARG A 58 10.81 -10.60 -6.12
N VAL A 59 11.52 -11.31 -5.35
CA VAL A 59 11.44 -11.23 -3.90
C VAL A 59 12.72 -10.59 -3.45
N GLN A 60 12.60 -9.49 -2.73
CA GLN A 60 13.75 -8.85 -2.19
C GLN A 60 13.79 -9.19 -0.74
N GLY A 61 14.84 -9.80 -0.31
CA GLY A 61 14.95 -10.24 1.05
C GLY A 61 13.92 -11.32 1.32
N SER A 62 13.35 -11.31 2.48
CA SER A 62 12.40 -12.33 2.86
C SER A 62 10.97 -11.87 2.87
N VAL A 63 10.70 -10.67 2.35
CA VAL A 63 9.35 -10.14 2.41
C VAL A 63 8.65 -10.39 1.09
N LEU A 64 7.55 -11.13 1.14
CA LEU A 64 6.74 -11.35 -0.04
C LEU A 64 5.68 -10.28 -0.14
N PRO A 65 5.46 -9.74 -1.33
CA PRO A 65 4.43 -8.74 -1.49
C PRO A 65 3.03 -9.34 -1.41
N ARG A 66 2.09 -8.54 -1.02
CA ARG A 66 0.69 -8.88 -1.10
C ARG A 66 0.24 -8.61 -2.54
N LEU A 67 -0.45 -9.54 -3.12
CA LEU A 67 -0.95 -9.36 -4.49
C LEU A 67 -2.39 -8.87 -4.43
N LEU A 68 -2.68 -7.80 -5.14
CA LEU A 68 -4.02 -7.23 -5.18
C LEU A 68 -4.55 -7.35 -6.61
N PRO A 69 -5.38 -8.33 -6.90
CA PRO A 69 -5.92 -8.48 -8.24
C PRO A 69 -6.98 -7.42 -8.52
N LEU A 70 -6.87 -6.80 -9.67
CA LEU A 70 -7.84 -5.83 -10.15
C LEU A 70 -8.27 -6.31 -11.53
N PRO A 71 -9.22 -7.24 -11.59
CA PRO A 71 -9.56 -7.92 -12.84
C PRO A 71 -10.31 -7.03 -13.80
N HIS A 72 -9.63 -6.18 -14.48
CA HIS A 72 -10.20 -5.28 -15.47
C HIS A 72 -9.28 -5.28 -16.69
N PRO A 73 -9.79 -5.46 -17.89
CA PRO A 73 -8.93 -5.58 -19.09
C PRO A 73 -8.06 -4.34 -19.34
N HIS A 74 -8.45 -3.20 -18.81
CA HIS A 74 -7.69 -1.97 -18.98
C HIS A 74 -6.43 -1.95 -18.08
N VAL A 75 -6.36 -2.81 -17.09
CA VAL A 75 -5.28 -2.84 -16.13
C VAL A 75 -4.20 -3.82 -16.57
N SER A 76 -2.94 -3.40 -16.50
CA SER A 76 -1.83 -4.27 -16.86
C SER A 76 -1.69 -5.40 -15.86
N SER A 77 -1.05 -6.50 -16.26
CA SER A 77 -0.91 -7.66 -15.39
C SER A 77 -0.29 -7.29 -14.05
N SER A 78 0.83 -6.60 -14.05
CA SER A 78 1.40 -6.01 -12.85
C SER A 78 1.48 -4.53 -13.14
N HIS A 79 0.58 -3.77 -12.53
CA HIS A 79 0.36 -2.38 -12.94
C HIS A 79 1.14 -1.38 -12.10
N LEU A 80 1.12 -1.58 -10.80
CA LEU A 80 1.84 -0.69 -9.90
C LEU A 80 2.28 -1.44 -8.65
N GLU A 81 3.23 -0.85 -7.95
CA GLU A 81 3.78 -1.44 -6.74
C GLU A 81 3.75 -0.40 -5.63
N VAL A 82 3.36 -0.83 -4.43
CA VAL A 82 3.42 0.00 -3.24
C VAL A 82 4.49 -0.59 -2.34
N THR A 83 5.43 0.22 -1.91
CA THR A 83 6.50 -0.24 -1.03
C THR A 83 6.45 0.54 0.28
N LEU A 84 7.03 -0.07 1.30
CA LEU A 84 7.08 0.53 2.62
C LEU A 84 8.54 0.69 3.01
N GLU A 85 8.96 1.93 3.26
CA GLU A 85 10.34 2.18 3.66
C GLU A 85 10.33 2.99 4.93
N ASP A 86 10.90 2.46 5.98
CA ASP A 86 10.86 3.09 7.29
C ASP A 86 9.40 3.33 7.65
N TRP A 87 8.99 4.55 7.77
CA TRP A 87 7.61 4.86 8.10
C TRP A 87 6.93 5.57 6.94
N LYS A 88 7.36 5.27 5.71
CA LYS A 88 6.83 5.91 4.53
C LYS A 88 6.17 4.91 3.61
N VAL A 89 5.13 5.35 2.93
CA VAL A 89 4.46 4.55 1.92
C VAL A 89 4.75 5.18 0.57
N LEU A 90 5.28 4.37 -0.34
CA LEU A 90 5.68 4.84 -1.65
C LEU A 90 5.01 3.99 -2.71
N ALA A 91 4.81 4.57 -3.88
CA ALA A 91 4.23 3.84 -4.99
C ALA A 91 4.95 4.17 -6.28
N ARG A 92 4.95 3.24 -7.21
CA ARG A 92 5.49 3.49 -8.54
C ARG A 92 4.71 2.70 -9.58
N ASP A 93 4.70 3.22 -10.79
CA ASP A 93 4.07 2.54 -11.90
C ASP A 93 5.04 1.50 -12.45
N LEU A 94 4.55 0.33 -12.79
CA LEU A 94 5.39 -0.75 -13.31
C LEU A 94 5.34 -0.78 -14.83
N ARG A 95 5.47 0.39 -15.45
CA ARG A 95 5.44 0.52 -16.92
C ARG A 95 4.12 -0.01 -17.47
N SER A 96 3.04 0.35 -16.80
CA SER A 96 1.72 -0.10 -17.24
C SER A 96 1.40 0.49 -18.59
N THR A 97 0.59 -0.22 -19.35
CA THR A 97 0.22 0.21 -20.70
C THR A 97 -0.55 1.53 -20.66
N ASN A 98 -1.47 1.66 -19.72
CA ASN A 98 -2.34 2.83 -19.69
C ASN A 98 -1.97 3.85 -18.61
N GLY A 99 -0.97 3.56 -17.81
CA GLY A 99 -0.50 4.48 -16.80
C GLY A 99 -1.36 4.50 -15.56
N THR A 100 -0.92 5.28 -14.59
CA THR A 100 -1.61 5.48 -13.33
C THR A 100 -1.55 6.98 -13.04
N LEU A 101 -2.67 7.54 -12.58
CA LEU A 101 -2.69 8.94 -12.18
C LEU A 101 -2.74 9.02 -10.67
N LEU A 102 -1.93 9.90 -10.11
CA LEU A 102 -1.98 10.20 -8.69
C LEU A 102 -2.88 11.42 -8.52
N ARG A 103 -3.95 11.25 -7.76
CA ARG A 103 -4.88 12.33 -7.49
C ARG A 103 -4.77 12.71 -6.04
N ARG A 104 -4.42 13.96 -5.81
CA ARG A 104 -4.29 14.51 -4.48
C ARG A 104 -5.32 15.60 -4.29
N ARG A 105 -5.82 15.73 -3.07
CA ARG A 105 -6.78 16.76 -2.80
C ARG A 105 -6.26 18.12 -3.19
N ASP A 106 -7.08 18.90 -3.87
CA ASP A 106 -6.77 20.25 -4.25
C ASP A 106 -5.57 20.39 -5.19
N GLU A 107 -5.20 19.33 -5.87
CA GLU A 107 -4.11 19.36 -6.83
C GLU A 107 -4.55 18.71 -8.14
N ALA A 108 -3.97 19.14 -9.21
CA ALA A 108 -4.25 18.51 -10.49
C ALA A 108 -3.66 17.12 -10.52
N PRO A 109 -4.30 16.17 -11.18
CA PRO A 109 -3.75 14.82 -11.26
C PRO A 109 -2.40 14.81 -11.97
N VAL A 110 -1.49 13.99 -11.49
CA VAL A 110 -0.19 13.84 -12.13
C VAL A 110 0.04 12.36 -12.39
N ARG A 111 0.85 12.09 -13.40
CA ARG A 111 1.14 10.72 -13.72
C ARG A 111 2.09 10.13 -12.67
N LEU A 112 1.77 8.93 -12.20
CA LEU A 112 2.63 8.24 -11.25
C LEU A 112 3.91 7.82 -11.96
N PRO A 113 5.07 8.18 -11.44
CA PRO A 113 6.31 7.83 -12.12
C PRO A 113 6.68 6.36 -11.92
N GLU A 114 7.67 5.93 -12.66
CA GLU A 114 8.22 4.58 -12.50
C GLU A 114 9.21 4.52 -11.35
N THR A 115 9.52 5.65 -10.75
CA THR A 115 10.35 5.71 -9.56
C THR A 115 9.45 5.90 -8.35
N ALA A 116 9.97 5.62 -7.17
CA ALA A 116 9.16 5.67 -5.97
C ALA A 116 8.64 7.08 -5.70
N GLN A 117 7.35 7.18 -5.46
CA GLN A 117 6.67 8.43 -5.17
C GLN A 117 6.03 8.34 -3.79
N LEU A 118 6.34 9.28 -2.91
CA LEU A 118 5.78 9.29 -1.57
C LEU A 118 4.28 9.54 -1.62
N LEU A 119 3.53 8.73 -0.89
CA LEU A 119 2.08 8.91 -0.78
C LEU A 119 1.73 9.51 0.57
N VAL A 120 0.63 10.23 0.60
CA VAL A 120 0.08 10.78 1.85
C VAL A 120 -1.38 10.39 1.95
N SER A 121 -1.94 10.50 3.16
CA SER A 121 -3.32 10.10 3.38
C SER A 121 -4.27 10.85 2.46
N GLY A 122 -5.22 10.14 1.93
CA GLY A 122 -6.20 10.70 1.01
C GLY A 122 -5.80 10.60 -0.45
N ASP A 123 -4.57 10.17 -0.74
CA ASP A 123 -4.14 9.99 -2.12
C ASP A 123 -4.94 8.88 -2.79
N VAL A 124 -5.23 9.06 -4.06
CA VAL A 124 -5.91 8.06 -4.87
C VAL A 124 -5.04 7.74 -6.07
N LEU A 125 -4.81 6.47 -6.31
CA LEU A 125 -4.15 6.02 -7.54
C LEU A 125 -5.24 5.56 -8.50
N ASP A 126 -5.35 6.26 -9.61
CA ASP A 126 -6.41 6.04 -10.58
C ASP A 126 -5.82 5.30 -11.77
N LEU A 127 -6.27 4.08 -11.98
CA LEU A 127 -5.80 3.24 -13.08
C LEU A 127 -6.69 3.38 -14.32
N GLY A 128 -7.74 4.18 -14.22
CA GLY A 128 -8.65 4.41 -15.32
C GLY A 128 -9.89 3.53 -15.27
N HIS A 129 -10.92 3.92 -15.98
CA HIS A 129 -12.18 3.17 -16.09
C HIS A 129 -12.79 2.83 -14.74
N GLY A 130 -12.64 3.71 -13.77
CA GLY A 130 -13.23 3.49 -12.45
C GLY A 130 -12.41 2.62 -11.51
N VAL A 131 -11.24 2.16 -11.94
CA VAL A 131 -10.40 1.34 -11.09
C VAL A 131 -9.49 2.27 -10.29
N GLN A 132 -9.69 2.31 -8.99
CA GLN A 132 -8.97 3.25 -8.14
C GLN A 132 -8.55 2.60 -6.83
N LEU A 133 -7.48 3.13 -6.25
CA LEU A 133 -6.99 2.71 -4.95
C LEU A 133 -6.91 3.95 -4.06
N LEU A 134 -7.62 3.92 -2.94
CA LEU A 134 -7.62 5.03 -1.99
C LEU A 134 -6.74 4.66 -0.80
N PHE A 135 -5.82 5.55 -0.45
CA PHE A 135 -4.89 5.34 0.65
C PHE A 135 -5.29 6.19 1.84
N GLU A 136 -5.43 5.56 2.99
CA GLU A 136 -5.85 6.25 4.20
C GLU A 136 -5.00 5.88 5.39
N ASP A 137 -4.99 6.75 6.38
CA ASP A 137 -4.27 6.53 7.64
C ASP A 137 -2.77 6.33 7.43
N LEU A 138 -2.22 7.02 6.45
CA LEU A 138 -0.77 6.97 6.21
C LEU A 138 -0.03 7.87 7.21
N PRO A 139 1.25 7.57 7.48
CA PRO A 139 2.04 8.38 8.39
C PRO A 139 2.21 9.82 7.94
#